data_ad5c6b9129d9a422fb370636beb1a8d8
#
_entry.id   ad5c6b9129d9a422fb370636beb1a8d8
#
_cell.length_a   1.000
_cell.length_b   1.000
_cell.length_c   1.000
_cell.angle_alpha   90.00
_cell.angle_beta   90.00
_cell.angle_gamma   90.00
#
_symmetry.space_group_name_H-M   'P 1'
#
loop_
_entity.id
_entity.type
_entity.pdbx_description
1 polymer ?
#
loop_
_entity_poly.entity_id
_entity_poly.type
_entity_poly.pdbx_seq_one_letter_code
_entity_poly.pdbx_strand_id
1 'polypeptide(L)'
;MDEKGMKVADLKSSGADIAFVMPSHQYPLGIVMPMKRRMELLKWAAKDPARYIIEDDYDSEFRYKGKPIPALQGMDQNGCVIYMGTFSKAIAPAIRVGYMVLPEALLSVYLAKGRFYSSTVSRVDQRILAKFISGGYFERHLNRMREIYKGKHDVLLGELKPLEKRFEITGEFAGLRCALKRQEEGAGTAAFRKSSRKKVRRLRTSGLLYGESAGEGDEYDRSRICRTHGGGNPKRSRPFTESS
;
A
#
# COMPACT_ATOMS: atom_id res chain seq x y z
N MET A 1 0.83 13.99 9.20
CA MET A 1 0.87 12.56 9.56
C MET A 1 1.90 12.33 10.66
N ASP A 2 1.78 11.23 11.41
CA ASP A 2 2.76 10.77 12.39
C ASP A 2 3.02 9.25 12.18
N GLU A 3 3.74 8.60 13.09
CA GLU A 3 4.06 7.16 13.04
C GLU A 3 2.81 6.24 13.12
N LYS A 4 1.63 6.81 13.38
CA LYS A 4 0.35 6.12 13.44
C LYS A 4 -0.56 6.46 12.25
N GLY A 5 -0.04 7.17 11.25
CA GLY A 5 -0.76 7.60 10.07
C GLY A 5 -1.35 9.01 10.18
N MET A 6 -2.56 9.23 9.64
CA MET A 6 -3.21 10.54 9.65
C MET A 6 -3.50 11.00 11.08
N LYS A 7 -3.12 12.24 11.43
CA LYS A 7 -3.48 12.88 12.71
C LYS A 7 -4.91 13.39 12.66
N VAL A 8 -5.79 12.81 13.47
CA VAL A 8 -7.21 13.19 13.49
C VAL A 8 -7.42 14.60 14.06
N ALA A 9 -6.49 15.10 14.89
CA ALA A 9 -6.54 16.48 15.36
C ALA A 9 -6.37 17.48 14.20
N ASP A 10 -5.39 17.23 13.31
CA ASP A 10 -5.15 18.07 12.13
C ASP A 10 -6.35 18.00 11.15
N LEU A 11 -6.94 16.81 10.99
CA LEU A 11 -8.14 16.63 10.19
C LEU A 11 -9.34 17.44 10.73
N LYS A 12 -9.53 17.47 12.05
CA LYS A 12 -10.60 18.26 12.68
C LYS A 12 -10.42 19.76 12.47
N SER A 13 -9.19 20.25 12.49
CA SER A 13 -8.89 21.67 12.32
C SER A 13 -8.86 22.11 10.86
N SER A 14 -8.79 21.17 9.91
CA SER A 14 -8.69 21.48 8.48
C SER A 14 -10.01 21.93 7.85
N GLY A 15 -11.16 21.67 8.49
CA GLY A 15 -12.48 21.90 7.91
C GLY A 15 -12.83 20.95 6.75
N ALA A 16 -12.07 19.88 6.55
CA ALA A 16 -12.34 18.91 5.47
C ALA A 16 -13.54 18.02 5.80
N ASP A 17 -14.33 17.70 4.78
CA ASP A 17 -15.45 16.76 4.86
C ASP A 17 -15.09 15.36 4.40
N ILE A 18 -13.99 15.21 3.67
CA ILE A 18 -13.53 13.91 3.16
C ILE A 18 -12.10 13.63 3.64
N ALA A 19 -11.90 12.43 4.22
CA ALA A 19 -10.59 11.92 4.59
C ALA A 19 -10.22 10.73 3.70
N PHE A 20 -9.11 10.83 2.94
CA PHE A 20 -8.56 9.72 2.17
C PHE A 20 -7.45 9.04 2.98
N VAL A 21 -7.57 7.75 3.26
CA VAL A 21 -6.64 6.99 4.11
C VAL A 21 -6.34 5.60 3.56
N MET A 22 -5.14 5.08 3.88
CA MET A 22 -4.70 3.72 3.60
C MET A 22 -4.35 3.03 4.93
N PRO A 23 -5.37 2.62 5.74
CA PRO A 23 -5.12 2.22 7.13
C PRO A 23 -4.37 0.90 7.27
N SER A 24 -4.46 0.03 6.28
CA SER A 24 -3.85 -1.30 6.31
C SER A 24 -2.35 -1.26 6.00
N HIS A 25 -1.94 -0.34 5.10
CA HIS A 25 -0.55 -0.18 4.69
C HIS A 25 -0.35 1.18 4.00
N GLN A 26 -0.14 2.24 4.80
CA GLN A 26 -0.02 3.63 4.30
C GLN A 26 1.10 3.76 3.28
N TYR A 27 0.78 4.19 2.08
CA TYR A 27 1.78 4.49 1.05
C TYR A 27 2.42 5.87 1.26
N PRO A 28 3.76 6.02 1.11
CA PRO A 28 4.76 5.00 0.81
C PRO A 28 5.42 4.39 2.05
N LEU A 29 5.05 4.81 3.26
CA LEU A 29 5.78 4.56 4.51
C LEU A 29 5.55 3.17 5.11
N GLY A 30 4.53 2.43 4.66
CA GLY A 30 4.21 1.11 5.19
C GLY A 30 3.60 1.14 6.61
N ILE A 31 3.13 2.29 7.07
CA ILE A 31 2.52 2.43 8.40
C ILE A 31 1.18 1.69 8.44
N VAL A 32 1.00 0.86 9.45
CA VAL A 32 -0.29 0.24 9.77
C VAL A 32 -0.99 1.09 10.81
N MET A 33 -2.16 1.64 10.47
CA MET A 33 -2.93 2.50 11.37
C MET A 33 -3.48 1.70 12.55
N PRO A 34 -3.14 2.07 13.82
CA PRO A 34 -3.64 1.36 14.99
C PRO A 34 -5.15 1.47 15.17
N MET A 35 -5.76 0.50 15.85
CA MET A 35 -7.20 0.45 16.11
C MET A 35 -7.73 1.75 16.74
N LYS A 36 -7.02 2.29 17.73
CA LYS A 36 -7.41 3.55 18.39
C LYS A 36 -7.59 4.69 17.37
N ARG A 37 -6.66 4.83 16.44
CA ARG A 37 -6.70 5.88 15.40
C ARG A 37 -7.83 5.64 14.40
N ARG A 38 -8.12 4.37 14.04
CA ARG A 38 -9.27 4.00 13.21
C ARG A 38 -10.58 4.40 13.86
N MET A 39 -10.76 4.11 15.16
CA MET A 39 -11.93 4.53 15.92
C MET A 39 -12.06 6.05 16.04
N GLU A 40 -10.95 6.78 16.15
CA GLU A 40 -10.96 8.25 16.17
C GLU A 40 -11.45 8.83 14.84
N LEU A 41 -11.05 8.23 13.71
CA LEU A 41 -11.51 8.61 12.37
C LEU A 41 -13.01 8.33 12.18
N LEU A 42 -13.48 7.15 12.54
CA LEU A 42 -14.91 6.80 12.48
C LEU A 42 -15.75 7.76 13.34
N LYS A 43 -15.29 8.07 14.56
CA LYS A 43 -15.95 9.07 15.42
C LYS A 43 -15.93 10.48 14.85
N TRP A 44 -14.91 10.84 14.05
CA TRP A 44 -14.87 12.12 13.37
C TRP A 44 -15.91 12.19 12.25
N ALA A 45 -16.00 11.14 11.43
CA ALA A 45 -16.96 11.09 10.34
C ALA A 45 -18.42 11.03 10.86
N ALA A 46 -18.69 10.21 11.88
CA ALA A 46 -20.04 10.06 12.47
C ALA A 46 -20.63 11.35 13.08
N LYS A 47 -19.84 12.41 13.27
CA LYS A 47 -20.33 13.68 13.83
C LYS A 47 -21.09 14.55 12.83
N ASP A 48 -20.95 14.29 11.54
CA ASP A 48 -21.54 15.10 10.51
C ASP A 48 -21.89 14.21 9.30
N PRO A 49 -23.14 14.17 8.86
CA PRO A 49 -23.58 13.33 7.75
C PRO A 49 -22.96 13.72 6.40
N ALA A 50 -22.35 14.91 6.29
CA ALA A 50 -21.58 15.30 5.10
C ALA A 50 -20.17 14.72 5.05
N ARG A 51 -19.70 14.09 6.15
CA ARG A 51 -18.32 13.58 6.22
C ARG A 51 -18.22 12.14 5.78
N TYR A 52 -17.20 11.87 4.95
CA TYR A 52 -16.88 10.54 4.48
C TYR A 52 -15.40 10.21 4.65
N ILE A 53 -15.13 8.92 4.81
CA ILE A 53 -13.78 8.37 4.78
C ILE A 53 -13.66 7.51 3.53
N ILE A 54 -12.67 7.79 2.69
CA ILE A 54 -12.29 6.91 1.58
C ILE A 54 -11.14 6.04 2.09
N GLU A 55 -11.43 4.75 2.29
CA GLU A 55 -10.45 3.74 2.67
C GLU A 55 -9.91 3.07 1.41
N ASP A 56 -8.65 3.34 1.07
CA ASP A 56 -7.95 2.69 -0.04
C ASP A 56 -7.16 1.50 0.50
N ASP A 57 -7.58 0.30 0.10
CA ASP A 57 -6.98 -0.96 0.52
C ASP A 57 -6.45 -1.71 -0.70
N TYR A 58 -5.17 -1.60 -0.94
CA TYR A 58 -4.54 -2.12 -2.14
C TYR A 58 -3.70 -3.39 -1.93
N ASP A 59 -3.38 -3.78 -0.67
CA ASP A 59 -2.53 -4.95 -0.38
C ASP A 59 -2.70 -5.56 1.02
N SER A 60 -3.83 -5.31 1.70
CA SER A 60 -4.10 -5.84 3.06
C SER A 60 -4.18 -7.37 3.13
N GLU A 61 -4.40 -8.02 2.02
CA GLU A 61 -4.39 -9.49 1.90
C GLU A 61 -3.01 -10.08 2.28
N PHE A 62 -1.93 -9.28 2.16
CA PHE A 62 -0.56 -9.69 2.44
C PHE A 62 -0.12 -9.18 3.80
N ARG A 63 -0.52 -9.89 4.85
CA ARG A 63 -0.09 -9.63 6.22
C ARG A 63 0.78 -10.78 6.72
N TYR A 64 1.98 -10.45 7.21
CA TYR A 64 3.00 -11.44 7.58
C TYR A 64 3.09 -11.64 9.09
N LYS A 65 2.80 -10.60 9.89
CA LYS A 65 2.88 -10.64 11.35
C LYS A 65 1.62 -10.03 12.00
N GLY A 66 1.24 -10.59 13.14
CA GLY A 66 0.11 -10.11 13.96
C GLY A 66 -1.27 -10.55 13.47
N LYS A 67 -2.28 -10.26 14.28
CA LYS A 67 -3.69 -10.54 13.93
C LYS A 67 -4.17 -9.58 12.82
N PRO A 68 -5.05 -10.03 11.92
CA PRO A 68 -5.71 -9.15 10.98
C PRO A 68 -6.41 -7.99 11.71
N ILE A 69 -6.27 -6.77 11.18
CA ILE A 69 -7.00 -5.62 11.69
C ILE A 69 -8.19 -5.41 10.74
N PRO A 70 -9.42 -5.37 11.24
CA PRO A 70 -10.60 -5.14 10.41
C PRO A 70 -10.48 -3.83 9.63
N ALA A 71 -10.99 -3.80 8.40
CA ALA A 71 -11.13 -2.56 7.62
C ALA A 71 -11.99 -1.54 8.39
N LEU A 72 -11.81 -0.26 8.11
CA LEU A 72 -12.69 0.79 8.65
C LEU A 72 -14.13 0.55 8.23
N GLN A 73 -14.34 0.15 6.96
CA GLN A 73 -15.66 -0.18 6.43
C GLN A 73 -16.36 -1.28 7.23
N GLY A 74 -15.64 -2.35 7.62
CA GLY A 74 -16.21 -3.44 8.42
C GLY A 74 -16.55 -3.04 9.86
N MET A 75 -16.04 -1.91 10.35
CA MET A 75 -16.32 -1.35 11.69
C MET A 75 -17.29 -0.17 11.64
N ASP A 76 -17.63 0.30 10.45
CA ASP A 76 -18.51 1.45 10.25
C ASP A 76 -19.97 1.09 10.53
N GLN A 77 -20.57 1.76 11.50
CA GLN A 77 -21.99 1.62 11.87
C GLN A 77 -22.84 2.79 11.37
N ASN A 78 -22.23 3.80 10.75
CA ASN A 78 -22.89 5.05 10.38
C ASN A 78 -22.98 5.25 8.86
N GLY A 79 -22.45 4.35 8.04
CA GLY A 79 -22.46 4.47 6.60
C GLY A 79 -21.62 5.65 6.09
N CYS A 80 -20.46 5.89 6.71
CA CYS A 80 -19.58 7.00 6.35
C CYS A 80 -18.26 6.55 5.68
N VAL A 81 -18.04 5.23 5.48
CA VAL A 81 -16.82 4.71 4.85
C VAL A 81 -17.09 4.21 3.44
N ILE A 82 -16.38 4.77 2.49
CA ILE A 82 -16.27 4.28 1.11
C ILE A 82 -15.02 3.40 1.05
N TYR A 83 -15.18 2.11 0.85
CA TYR A 83 -14.05 1.19 0.73
C TYR A 83 -13.66 0.99 -0.73
N MET A 84 -12.39 1.07 -1.03
CA MET A 84 -11.81 0.82 -2.35
C MET A 84 -10.81 -0.32 -2.28
N GLY A 85 -11.00 -1.33 -3.11
CA GLY A 85 -10.11 -2.48 -3.22
C GLY A 85 -9.69 -2.76 -4.66
N THR A 86 -8.66 -3.58 -4.83
CA THR A 86 -8.15 -3.94 -6.17
C THR A 86 -7.74 -5.39 -6.26
N PHE A 87 -8.06 -6.05 -7.37
CA PHE A 87 -7.56 -7.40 -7.69
C PHE A 87 -6.16 -7.40 -8.31
N SER A 88 -5.61 -6.21 -8.64
CA SER A 88 -4.31 -6.10 -9.31
C SER A 88 -3.14 -6.64 -8.49
N LYS A 89 -3.24 -6.66 -7.15
CA LYS A 89 -2.23 -7.22 -6.26
C LYS A 89 -2.55 -8.65 -5.86
N ALA A 90 -3.82 -8.90 -5.58
CA ALA A 90 -4.30 -10.19 -5.11
C ALA A 90 -4.25 -11.27 -6.22
N ILE A 91 -4.53 -10.92 -7.49
CA ILE A 91 -4.57 -11.86 -8.61
C ILE A 91 -3.40 -11.62 -9.56
N ALA A 92 -3.44 -10.55 -10.33
CA ALA A 92 -2.38 -10.21 -11.29
C ALA A 92 -2.41 -8.71 -11.63
N PRO A 93 -1.25 -8.05 -11.81
CA PRO A 93 -1.19 -6.63 -12.17
C PRO A 93 -1.90 -6.29 -13.49
N ALA A 94 -1.95 -7.25 -14.42
CA ALA A 94 -2.56 -7.07 -15.75
C ALA A 94 -4.09 -6.99 -15.71
N ILE A 95 -4.74 -7.50 -14.66
CA ILE A 95 -6.21 -7.58 -14.60
C ILE A 95 -6.87 -6.19 -14.55
N ARG A 96 -6.23 -5.20 -13.95
CA ARG A 96 -6.66 -3.80 -13.88
C ARG A 96 -8.11 -3.60 -13.40
N VAL A 97 -8.59 -4.44 -12.51
CA VAL A 97 -9.93 -4.36 -11.92
C VAL A 97 -9.83 -3.91 -10.47
N GLY A 98 -10.55 -2.84 -10.16
CA GLY A 98 -10.83 -2.39 -8.80
C GLY A 98 -12.33 -2.49 -8.50
N TYR A 99 -12.67 -2.37 -7.23
CA TYR A 99 -14.05 -2.36 -6.77
C TYR A 99 -14.22 -1.35 -5.64
N MET A 100 -15.46 -0.89 -5.47
CA MET A 100 -15.85 -0.03 -4.35
C MET A 100 -17.02 -0.65 -3.59
N VAL A 101 -17.00 -0.49 -2.28
CA VAL A 101 -18.16 -0.73 -1.41
C VAL A 101 -18.64 0.64 -0.95
N LEU A 102 -19.81 1.03 -1.42
CA LEU A 102 -20.41 2.32 -1.13
C LEU A 102 -21.41 2.21 0.03
N PRO A 103 -21.49 3.20 0.91
CA PRO A 103 -22.61 3.36 1.81
C PRO A 103 -23.93 3.43 1.03
N GLU A 104 -25.03 2.95 1.63
CA GLU A 104 -26.33 2.85 0.96
C GLU A 104 -26.82 4.21 0.43
N ALA A 105 -26.62 5.27 1.21
CA ALA A 105 -26.96 6.63 0.80
C ALA A 105 -26.23 7.07 -0.47
N LEU A 106 -24.96 6.73 -0.62
CA LEU A 106 -24.16 7.03 -1.82
C LEU A 106 -24.45 6.08 -2.98
N LEU A 107 -24.81 4.83 -2.68
CA LEU A 107 -25.13 3.85 -3.71
C LEU A 107 -26.34 4.31 -4.55
N SER A 108 -27.40 4.83 -3.91
CA SER A 108 -28.58 5.35 -4.63
C SER A 108 -28.21 6.54 -5.54
N VAL A 109 -27.37 7.46 -5.08
CA VAL A 109 -26.86 8.58 -5.88
C VAL A 109 -25.99 8.09 -7.04
N TYR A 110 -25.10 7.11 -6.78
CA TYR A 110 -24.26 6.51 -7.80
C TYR A 110 -25.11 5.84 -8.90
N LEU A 111 -26.09 5.05 -8.52
CA LEU A 111 -26.97 4.37 -9.48
C LEU A 111 -27.79 5.37 -10.31
N ALA A 112 -28.24 6.48 -9.72
CA ALA A 112 -28.97 7.51 -10.43
C ALA A 112 -28.10 8.27 -11.44
N LYS A 113 -26.87 8.64 -11.04
CA LYS A 113 -25.96 9.45 -11.87
C LYS A 113 -25.01 8.60 -12.74
N GLY A 114 -24.70 7.38 -12.34
CA GLY A 114 -23.73 6.52 -13.02
C GLY A 114 -24.27 5.78 -14.23
N ARG A 115 -25.58 5.79 -14.47
CA ARG A 115 -26.22 5.07 -15.60
C ARG A 115 -25.71 5.47 -16.99
N PHE A 116 -25.16 6.66 -17.11
CA PHE A 116 -24.63 7.20 -18.37
C PHE A 116 -23.21 6.73 -18.69
N TYR A 117 -22.52 6.13 -17.72
CA TYR A 117 -21.16 5.65 -17.91
C TYR A 117 -21.15 4.17 -18.24
N SER A 118 -20.48 3.81 -19.32
CA SER A 118 -20.20 2.41 -19.62
C SER A 118 -19.25 1.81 -18.60
N SER A 119 -19.46 0.53 -18.25
CA SER A 119 -18.53 -0.20 -17.41
C SER A 119 -17.12 -0.23 -18.04
N THR A 120 -16.10 0.16 -17.28
CA THR A 120 -14.70 0.10 -17.72
C THR A 120 -14.13 -1.33 -17.70
N VAL A 121 -14.84 -2.26 -17.04
CA VAL A 121 -14.46 -3.68 -16.96
C VAL A 121 -15.34 -4.49 -17.91
N SER A 122 -14.72 -5.30 -18.77
CA SER A 122 -15.46 -6.13 -19.71
C SER A 122 -16.35 -7.14 -18.97
N ARG A 123 -17.51 -7.49 -19.58
CA ARG A 123 -18.39 -8.50 -19.01
C ARG A 123 -17.75 -9.89 -18.94
N VAL A 124 -16.79 -10.16 -19.83
CA VAL A 124 -16.03 -11.43 -19.83
C VAL A 124 -15.15 -11.48 -18.58
N ASP A 125 -14.38 -10.42 -18.30
CA ASP A 125 -13.53 -10.36 -17.10
C ASP A 125 -14.36 -10.43 -15.82
N GLN A 126 -15.51 -9.75 -15.77
CA GLN A 126 -16.43 -9.82 -14.64
C GLN A 126 -16.93 -11.25 -14.40
N ARG A 127 -17.30 -11.98 -15.46
CA ARG A 127 -17.74 -13.39 -15.35
C ARG A 127 -16.61 -14.33 -14.94
N ILE A 128 -15.41 -14.12 -15.46
CA ILE A 128 -14.22 -14.89 -15.05
C ILE A 128 -13.96 -14.69 -13.56
N LEU A 129 -13.93 -13.43 -13.11
CA LEU A 129 -13.74 -13.10 -11.68
C LEU A 129 -14.84 -13.70 -10.81
N ALA A 130 -16.10 -13.57 -11.21
CA ALA A 130 -17.22 -14.13 -10.46
C ALA A 130 -17.07 -15.66 -10.29
N LYS A 131 -16.75 -16.40 -11.35
CA LYS A 131 -16.51 -17.84 -11.29
C LYS A 131 -15.26 -18.18 -10.47
N PHE A 132 -14.20 -17.38 -10.57
CA PHE A 132 -12.97 -17.57 -9.83
C PHE A 132 -13.19 -17.43 -8.32
N ILE A 133 -13.99 -16.44 -7.92
CA ILE A 133 -14.35 -16.21 -6.52
C ILE A 133 -15.35 -17.27 -6.03
N SER A 134 -16.47 -17.46 -6.71
CA SER A 134 -17.53 -18.37 -6.27
C SER A 134 -17.11 -19.85 -6.26
N GLY A 135 -16.14 -20.24 -7.10
CA GLY A 135 -15.56 -21.57 -7.13
C GLY A 135 -14.48 -21.80 -6.05
N GLY A 136 -14.21 -20.84 -5.16
CA GLY A 136 -13.20 -20.94 -4.11
C GLY A 136 -11.75 -20.94 -4.65
N TYR A 137 -11.55 -20.64 -5.94
CA TYR A 137 -10.22 -20.59 -6.55
C TYR A 137 -9.45 -19.37 -6.06
N PHE A 138 -10.14 -18.25 -5.81
CA PHE A 138 -9.53 -17.01 -5.33
C PHE A 138 -8.86 -17.21 -3.97
N GLU A 139 -9.52 -17.83 -3.01
CA GLU A 139 -8.95 -18.07 -1.68
C GLU A 139 -7.74 -19.00 -1.73
N ARG A 140 -7.83 -20.08 -2.52
CA ARG A 140 -6.69 -21.00 -2.72
C ARG A 140 -5.49 -20.29 -3.35
N HIS A 141 -5.75 -19.46 -4.37
CA HIS A 141 -4.72 -18.64 -5.00
C HIS A 141 -4.10 -17.66 -4.00
N LEU A 142 -4.94 -16.96 -3.25
CA LEU A 142 -4.50 -15.97 -2.26
C LEU A 142 -3.63 -16.59 -1.16
N ASN A 143 -4.01 -17.75 -0.64
CA ASN A 143 -3.21 -18.48 0.36
C ASN A 143 -1.85 -18.89 -0.20
N ARG A 144 -1.79 -19.42 -1.42
CA ARG A 144 -0.53 -19.73 -2.10
C ARG A 144 0.33 -18.47 -2.31
N MET A 145 -0.29 -17.35 -2.71
CA MET A 145 0.44 -16.10 -2.91
C MET A 145 0.97 -15.53 -1.59
N ARG A 146 0.24 -15.65 -0.49
CA ARG A 146 0.73 -15.28 0.85
C ARG A 146 1.99 -16.03 1.23
N GLU A 147 2.05 -17.34 1.00
CA GLU A 147 3.26 -18.14 1.27
C GLU A 147 4.44 -17.69 0.41
N ILE A 148 4.21 -17.51 -0.91
CA ILE A 148 5.25 -17.06 -1.84
C ILE A 148 5.78 -15.67 -1.45
N TYR A 149 4.89 -14.74 -1.15
CA TYR A 149 5.29 -13.38 -0.77
C TYR A 149 5.94 -13.33 0.60
N LYS A 150 5.50 -14.16 1.55
CA LYS A 150 6.17 -14.31 2.84
C LYS A 150 7.60 -14.76 2.67
N GLY A 151 7.85 -15.82 1.89
CA GLY A 151 9.22 -16.28 1.61
C GLY A 151 10.10 -15.19 0.98
N LYS A 152 9.57 -14.43 0.02
CA LYS A 152 10.29 -13.30 -0.59
C LYS A 152 10.54 -12.16 0.38
N HIS A 153 9.59 -11.86 1.24
CA HIS A 153 9.70 -10.86 2.29
C HIS A 153 10.78 -11.24 3.31
N ASP A 154 10.82 -12.50 3.75
CA ASP A 154 11.81 -12.99 4.71
C ASP A 154 13.23 -12.91 4.13
N VAL A 155 13.40 -13.26 2.84
CA VAL A 155 14.67 -13.07 2.13
C VAL A 155 15.05 -11.60 2.07
N LEU A 156 14.09 -10.70 1.71
CA LEU A 156 14.34 -9.26 1.65
C LEU A 156 14.80 -8.70 2.98
N LEU A 157 14.12 -9.06 4.09
CA LEU A 157 14.49 -8.60 5.42
C LEU A 157 15.87 -9.13 5.83
N GLY A 158 16.20 -10.39 5.48
CA GLY A 158 17.53 -10.96 5.70
C GLY A 158 18.62 -10.14 5.01
N GLU A 159 18.42 -9.78 3.75
CA GLU A 159 19.35 -8.95 2.98
C GLU A 159 19.44 -7.49 3.48
N LEU A 160 18.37 -6.97 4.10
CA LEU A 160 18.35 -5.63 4.67
C LEU A 160 18.94 -5.55 6.07
N LYS A 161 19.03 -6.67 6.81
CA LYS A 161 19.53 -6.72 8.19
C LYS A 161 20.89 -6.04 8.40
N PRO A 162 21.91 -6.20 7.53
CA PRO A 162 23.19 -5.48 7.67
C PRO A 162 23.07 -3.95 7.59
N LEU A 163 21.96 -3.44 7.02
CA LEU A 163 21.72 -2.01 6.85
C LEU A 163 21.00 -1.38 8.05
N GLU A 164 20.49 -2.15 9.00
CA GLU A 164 19.76 -1.66 10.19
C GLU A 164 20.58 -0.69 11.05
N LYS A 165 21.91 -0.80 11.04
CA LYS A 165 22.80 0.16 11.74
C LYS A 165 22.74 1.57 11.16
N ARG A 166 22.27 1.74 9.94
CA ARG A 166 22.25 3.01 9.18
C ARG A 166 20.88 3.44 8.73
N PHE A 167 19.94 2.50 8.68
CA PHE A 167 18.58 2.71 8.20
C PHE A 167 17.57 2.04 9.13
N GLU A 168 16.50 2.72 9.42
CA GLU A 168 15.31 2.17 10.03
C GLU A 168 14.44 1.54 8.94
N ILE A 169 14.05 0.26 9.13
CA ILE A 169 13.17 -0.45 8.20
C ILE A 169 11.74 -0.26 8.68
N THR A 170 10.87 0.25 7.81
CA THR A 170 9.43 0.40 8.10
C THR A 170 8.58 -0.38 7.09
N GLY A 171 7.35 -0.75 7.47
CA GLY A 171 6.45 -1.51 6.61
C GLY A 171 6.73 -3.02 6.57
N GLU A 172 7.49 -3.56 7.53
CA GLU A 172 7.84 -4.98 7.58
C GLU A 172 6.70 -5.93 8.00
N PHE A 173 5.60 -5.40 8.54
CA PHE A 173 4.54 -6.25 9.12
C PHE A 173 3.45 -6.64 8.12
N ALA A 174 3.29 -5.88 7.06
CA ALA A 174 2.21 -6.09 6.10
C ALA A 174 2.55 -5.48 4.72
N GLY A 175 1.78 -5.86 3.71
CA GLY A 175 1.88 -5.35 2.35
C GLY A 175 3.08 -5.88 1.56
N LEU A 176 3.26 -5.34 0.38
CA LEU A 176 4.28 -5.81 -0.58
C LEU A 176 5.49 -4.87 -0.67
N ARG A 177 5.71 -4.01 0.36
CA ARG A 177 6.75 -2.97 0.33
C ARG A 177 7.33 -2.75 1.72
N CYS A 178 8.64 -2.47 1.77
CA CYS A 178 9.30 -1.91 2.93
C CYS A 178 9.91 -0.56 2.54
N ALA A 179 9.99 0.37 3.47
CA ALA A 179 10.69 1.63 3.30
C ALA A 179 11.92 1.67 4.20
N LEU A 180 13.00 2.30 3.71
CA LEU A 180 14.23 2.51 4.43
C LEU A 180 14.34 3.98 4.77
N LYS A 181 14.27 4.32 6.05
CA LYS A 181 14.51 5.67 6.56
C LYS A 181 15.94 5.75 7.06
N ARG A 182 16.72 6.71 6.56
CA ARG A 182 18.07 6.93 7.04
C ARG A 182 18.04 7.42 8.49
N GLN A 183 18.81 6.78 9.36
CA GLN A 183 19.07 7.30 10.70
C GLN A 183 20.09 8.45 10.56
N GLU A 184 19.77 9.62 11.11
CA GLU A 184 20.72 10.72 11.15
C GLU A 184 21.81 10.39 12.16
N GLU A 185 23.01 10.11 11.65
CA GLU A 185 24.21 10.17 12.49
C GLU A 185 24.55 11.65 12.75
N GLY A 186 24.73 12.02 14.01
CA GLY A 186 25.06 13.38 14.40
C GLY A 186 26.23 13.96 13.60
N ALA A 187 26.08 15.19 13.16
CA ALA A 187 27.09 16.17 12.67
C ALA A 187 28.21 15.69 11.71
N GLY A 188 27.94 14.70 10.83
CA GLY A 188 28.91 14.24 9.83
C GLY A 188 28.50 14.37 8.37
N THR A 189 27.49 15.20 8.06
CA THR A 189 26.75 15.23 6.79
C THR A 189 27.53 15.72 5.57
N ALA A 190 28.64 16.43 5.72
CA ALA A 190 29.39 17.01 4.59
C ALA A 190 30.27 16.02 3.82
N ALA A 191 30.81 14.99 4.49
CA ALA A 191 31.74 14.03 3.86
C ALA A 191 31.01 12.96 3.02
N PHE A 192 29.73 12.67 3.30
CA PHE A 192 29.00 11.58 2.66
C PHE A 192 28.39 11.93 1.30
N ARG A 193 28.14 13.23 1.02
CA ARG A 193 27.68 13.68 -0.30
C ARG A 193 28.67 13.37 -1.43
N LYS A 194 29.96 13.27 -1.12
CA LYS A 194 31.01 12.97 -2.09
C LYS A 194 31.22 11.46 -2.34
N SER A 195 30.91 10.59 -1.35
CA SER A 195 31.09 9.15 -1.44
C SER A 195 29.92 8.41 -2.08
N SER A 196 28.69 8.93 -1.97
CA SER A 196 27.49 8.25 -2.47
C SER A 196 27.35 8.25 -3.99
N ARG A 197 28.14 9.05 -4.72
CA ARG A 197 28.16 9.01 -6.20
C ARG A 197 28.91 7.78 -6.77
N LYS A 198 29.64 7.01 -5.98
CA LYS A 198 30.55 5.99 -6.53
C LYS A 198 30.21 4.52 -6.28
N LYS A 199 29.23 4.10 -5.49
CA LYS A 199 28.84 2.68 -5.39
C LYS A 199 27.46 2.48 -4.76
N VAL A 200 26.41 2.83 -5.48
CA VAL A 200 25.14 2.12 -5.29
C VAL A 200 25.17 0.91 -6.20
N ARG A 201 25.67 -0.24 -5.70
CA ARG A 201 25.33 -1.52 -6.32
C ARG A 201 23.80 -1.64 -6.18
N ARG A 202 23.09 -1.54 -7.31
CA ARG A 202 21.68 -1.87 -7.39
C ARG A 202 21.52 -3.29 -6.89
N LEU A 203 20.99 -3.48 -5.70
CA LEU A 203 20.49 -4.79 -5.27
C LEU A 203 19.27 -5.08 -6.17
N ARG A 204 19.53 -5.75 -7.28
CA ARG A 204 18.50 -6.34 -8.12
C ARG A 204 18.01 -7.62 -7.45
N THR A 205 17.10 -7.52 -6.52
CA THR A 205 16.05 -8.53 -6.44
C THR A 205 15.03 -8.11 -7.49
N SER A 206 14.75 -8.98 -8.44
CA SER A 206 13.91 -8.77 -9.63
C SER A 206 12.63 -7.95 -9.36
N GLY A 207 12.72 -6.63 -9.45
CA GLY A 207 11.58 -5.75 -9.21
C GLY A 207 12.01 -4.28 -9.13
N LEU A 208 11.57 -3.50 -10.07
CA LEU A 208 11.79 -2.09 -10.34
C LEU A 208 12.06 -1.20 -9.13
N LEU A 209 13.23 -0.54 -9.16
CA LEU A 209 13.47 0.72 -8.46
C LEU A 209 12.89 1.85 -9.32
N TYR A 210 11.85 2.52 -8.86
CA TYR A 210 11.42 3.79 -9.44
C TYR A 210 12.19 4.91 -8.74
N GLY A 211 13.02 5.63 -9.51
CA GLY A 211 13.57 6.90 -9.12
C GLY A 211 12.77 8.01 -9.80
N GLU A 212 12.03 8.78 -9.04
CA GLU A 212 11.64 10.15 -9.41
C GLU A 212 12.35 11.12 -8.48
N SER A 213 12.96 12.14 -9.05
CA SER A 213 13.63 13.19 -8.32
C SER A 213 12.60 13.99 -7.51
N ALA A 214 12.66 13.89 -6.19
CA ALA A 214 11.87 14.73 -5.30
C ALA A 214 12.57 16.09 -5.12
N GLY A 215 11.78 17.17 -5.20
CA GLY A 215 12.21 18.52 -4.89
C GLY A 215 12.62 18.68 -3.43
N GLU A 216 13.37 19.74 -3.16
CA GLU A 216 13.88 20.09 -1.84
C GLU A 216 12.74 20.19 -0.80
N GLY A 217 12.79 19.32 0.22
CA GLY A 217 11.87 19.38 1.36
C GLY A 217 11.33 18.05 1.90
N ASP A 218 11.52 16.93 1.22
CA ASP A 218 11.00 15.64 1.70
C ASP A 218 12.06 14.90 2.55
N GLU A 219 11.74 14.69 3.82
CA GLU A 219 12.53 13.97 4.81
C GLU A 219 12.67 12.45 4.51
N TYR A 220 11.92 11.97 3.51
CA TYR A 220 11.91 10.57 3.07
C TYR A 220 12.45 10.42 1.66
N ASP A 221 13.54 9.68 1.52
CA ASP A 221 14.10 9.32 0.21
C ASP A 221 13.21 8.28 -0.48
N ARG A 222 12.29 8.76 -1.33
CA ARG A 222 11.35 7.94 -2.12
C ARG A 222 12.03 6.97 -3.09
N SER A 223 13.32 7.15 -3.38
CA SER A 223 14.07 6.31 -4.31
C SER A 223 14.37 4.90 -3.78
N ARG A 224 14.02 4.60 -2.50
CA ARG A 224 14.42 3.38 -1.80
C ARG A 224 13.25 2.50 -1.35
N ILE A 225 12.12 2.56 -2.05
CA ILE A 225 11.01 1.65 -1.81
C ILE A 225 11.30 0.31 -2.46
N CYS A 226 11.48 -0.73 -1.66
CA CYS A 226 11.63 -2.10 -2.14
C CYS A 226 10.26 -2.74 -2.37
N ARG A 227 10.05 -3.36 -3.53
CA ARG A 227 8.84 -4.12 -3.86
C ARG A 227 9.18 -5.60 -3.99
N THR A 228 8.36 -6.46 -3.41
CA THR A 228 8.38 -7.88 -3.70
C THR A 228 7.46 -8.15 -4.89
N HIS A 229 7.99 -8.54 -6.05
CA HIS A 229 7.19 -8.91 -7.22
C HIS A 229 7.11 -10.42 -7.36
N GLY A 230 5.89 -10.93 -7.62
CA GLY A 230 5.66 -12.31 -7.96
C GLY A 230 6.01 -12.60 -9.43
N GLY A 231 6.97 -13.48 -9.67
CA GLY A 231 7.28 -13.99 -11.00
C GLY A 231 8.71 -13.68 -11.47
N GLY A 232 9.58 -14.64 -11.34
CA GLY A 232 10.94 -14.63 -11.91
C GLY A 232 11.88 -15.54 -11.14
N ASN A 233 12.33 -16.57 -11.81
CA ASN A 233 13.33 -17.51 -11.31
C ASN A 233 14.66 -16.76 -11.05
N PRO A 234 15.31 -16.85 -9.87
CA PRO A 234 16.47 -16.05 -9.53
C PRO A 234 17.75 -16.38 -10.35
N LYS A 235 17.71 -17.34 -11.28
CA LYS A 235 18.91 -17.81 -11.98
C LYS A 235 19.23 -17.16 -13.33
N ARG A 236 18.48 -16.13 -13.78
CA ARG A 236 18.79 -15.43 -15.04
C ARG A 236 18.67 -13.92 -14.92
N SER A 237 19.69 -13.26 -14.44
CA SER A 237 19.89 -11.82 -14.67
C SER A 237 21.28 -11.60 -15.29
N ARG A 238 21.35 -11.40 -16.60
CA ARG A 238 22.54 -10.84 -17.26
C ARG A 238 22.61 -9.34 -17.00
N PRO A 239 23.79 -8.75 -16.81
CA PRO A 239 23.93 -7.30 -16.67
C PRO A 239 23.63 -6.62 -18.01
N PHE A 240 22.79 -5.60 -17.99
CA PHE A 240 22.66 -4.67 -19.11
C PHE A 240 23.93 -3.80 -19.12
N THR A 241 24.75 -3.95 -20.15
CA THR A 241 25.78 -2.98 -20.52
C THR A 241 25.11 -1.86 -21.30
N GLU A 242 25.26 -0.64 -20.84
CA GLU A 242 24.98 0.55 -21.65
C GLU A 242 25.94 0.55 -22.83
N SER A 243 25.42 0.54 -24.03
CA SER A 243 26.15 0.93 -25.25
C SER A 243 25.54 2.22 -25.76
N SER A 244 26.40 3.23 -25.82
CA SER A 244 26.42 4.47 -26.64
C SER A 244 25.13 5.26 -26.73
#